data_646582e496d3410849be0999fce7cc98
#
_entry.id   646582e496d3410849be0999fce7cc98
#
_cell.length_a   1.000
_cell.length_b   1.000
_cell.length_c   1.000
_cell.angle_alpha   90.00
_cell.angle_beta   90.00
_cell.angle_gamma   90.00
#
_symmetry.space_group_name_H-M   'P 1'
#
loop_
_entity.id
_entity.type
_entity.pdbx_description
1 polymer ?
#
loop_
_entity_poly.entity_id
_entity_poly.type
_entity_poly.pdbx_seq_one_letter_code
_entity_poly.pdbx_strand_id
1 'polypeptide(L)'
;MCAFPVAVLILASTMVGSDGNGSLWVYLFLIWCFGFLPCTFLWNAFGRYRTERALGPYTYRFAHDGVYIETATIDVTRRWPGVVRVRKNGVMLHVYAMKNRADSIPLRALPPGGVELILKLASAGGVKKVEG
;
A
#
# COMPACT_ATOMS: atom_id res chain seq x y z
N MET A 1 -6.78 13.89 -5.07
CA MET A 1 -8.15 13.59 -5.54
C MET A 1 -9.18 14.04 -4.48
N CYS A 2 -9.25 15.34 -4.14
CA CYS A 2 -10.17 15.89 -3.11
C CYS A 2 -11.16 16.93 -3.67
N ALA A 3 -11.32 17.02 -4.99
CA ALA A 3 -12.22 18.02 -5.59
C ALA A 3 -13.70 17.61 -5.60
N PHE A 4 -14.00 16.32 -5.47
CA PHE A 4 -15.36 15.81 -5.55
C PHE A 4 -16.29 16.24 -4.38
N PRO A 5 -15.86 16.25 -3.10
CA PRO A 5 -16.73 16.66 -1.99
C PRO A 5 -17.07 18.16 -1.99
N VAL A 6 -16.19 19.01 -2.52
CA VAL A 6 -16.41 20.46 -2.55
C VAL A 6 -17.45 20.83 -3.61
N ALA A 7 -17.45 20.20 -4.76
CA ALA A 7 -18.44 20.43 -5.81
C ALA A 7 -19.86 20.02 -5.38
N VAL A 8 -19.98 18.93 -4.61
CA VAL A 8 -21.27 18.46 -4.08
C VAL A 8 -21.81 19.37 -2.99
N LEU A 9 -20.93 19.96 -2.16
CA LEU A 9 -21.32 20.96 -1.15
C LEU A 9 -21.84 22.25 -1.78
N ILE A 10 -21.22 22.71 -2.86
CA ILE A 10 -21.67 23.91 -3.59
C ILE A 10 -23.04 23.65 -4.26
N LEU A 11 -23.22 22.48 -4.88
CA LEU A 11 -24.51 22.10 -5.48
C LEU A 11 -25.63 21.96 -4.43
N ALA A 12 -25.34 21.41 -3.25
CA ALA A 12 -26.30 21.31 -2.16
C ALA A 12 -26.71 22.70 -1.61
N SER A 13 -25.78 23.65 -1.52
CA SER A 13 -26.06 25.00 -1.04
C SER A 13 -26.93 25.84 -2.01
N THR A 14 -26.82 25.59 -3.31
CA THR A 14 -27.66 26.28 -4.32
C THR A 14 -29.09 25.76 -4.39
N MET A 15 -29.34 24.51 -3.96
CA MET A 15 -30.65 23.89 -3.97
C MET A 15 -31.51 24.17 -2.68
N VAL A 16 -30.90 24.70 -1.63
CA VAL A 16 -31.61 25.00 -0.37
C VAL A 16 -32.49 26.28 -0.46
N GLY A 17 -32.50 26.94 -1.59
CA GLY A 17 -32.94 28.34 -1.70
C GLY A 17 -34.38 28.61 -2.09
N SER A 18 -35.34 27.69 -2.32
CA SER A 18 -36.66 28.20 -2.72
C SER A 18 -37.91 27.45 -2.24
N ASP A 19 -37.94 26.15 -2.03
CA ASP A 19 -39.21 25.51 -1.66
C ASP A 19 -38.98 24.41 -0.62
N GLY A 20 -39.89 24.28 0.35
CA GLY A 20 -39.80 23.42 1.54
C GLY A 20 -39.33 21.95 1.38
N ASN A 21 -39.00 21.53 0.16
CA ASN A 21 -38.34 20.24 -0.17
C ASN A 21 -36.83 20.27 0.07
N GLY A 22 -36.21 21.42 0.34
CA GLY A 22 -34.75 21.52 0.59
C GLY A 22 -34.29 20.68 1.77
N SER A 23 -35.12 20.50 2.78
CA SER A 23 -34.79 19.70 3.96
C SER A 23 -34.60 18.23 3.63
N LEU A 24 -35.38 17.66 2.73
CA LEU A 24 -35.31 16.23 2.34
C LEU A 24 -33.99 15.90 1.64
N TRP A 25 -33.52 16.77 0.76
CA TRP A 25 -32.23 16.62 0.07
C TRP A 25 -31.05 16.74 1.02
N VAL A 26 -31.13 17.62 2.03
CA VAL A 26 -30.09 17.72 3.07
C VAL A 26 -30.02 16.44 3.90
N TYR A 27 -31.17 15.85 4.28
CA TYR A 27 -31.19 14.58 5.00
C TYR A 27 -30.64 13.42 4.16
N LEU A 28 -31.02 13.32 2.89
CA LEU A 28 -30.47 12.31 1.97
C LEU A 28 -28.97 12.46 1.80
N PHE A 29 -28.46 13.68 1.70
CA PHE A 29 -27.05 13.96 1.61
C PHE A 29 -26.31 13.57 2.89
N LEU A 30 -26.86 13.88 4.06
CA LEU A 30 -26.28 13.48 5.34
C LEU A 30 -26.25 11.94 5.50
N ILE A 31 -27.33 11.27 5.16
CA ILE A 31 -27.38 9.79 5.16
C ILE A 31 -26.33 9.23 4.22
N TRP A 32 -26.16 9.81 3.04
CA TRP A 32 -25.14 9.38 2.07
C TRP A 32 -23.72 9.62 2.60
N CYS A 33 -23.43 10.80 3.17
CA CYS A 33 -22.11 11.12 3.70
C CYS A 33 -21.76 10.30 4.94
N PHE A 34 -22.67 10.18 5.89
CA PHE A 34 -22.42 9.49 7.17
C PHE A 34 -22.67 7.99 7.12
N GLY A 35 -23.48 7.52 6.20
CA GLY A 35 -23.75 6.07 6.02
C GLY A 35 -22.85 5.44 4.97
N PHE A 36 -22.86 5.94 3.75
CA PHE A 36 -22.22 5.29 2.61
C PHE A 36 -20.70 5.45 2.60
N LEU A 37 -20.17 6.63 2.92
CA LEU A 37 -18.71 6.85 2.94
C LEU A 37 -17.98 5.98 3.97
N PRO A 38 -18.42 5.92 5.25
CA PRO A 38 -17.79 5.01 6.21
C PRO A 38 -17.91 3.55 5.82
N CYS A 39 -19.07 3.12 5.30
CA CYS A 39 -19.28 1.74 4.85
C CYS A 39 -18.32 1.34 3.72
N THR A 40 -18.12 2.19 2.73
CA THR A 40 -17.17 1.92 1.63
C THR A 40 -15.74 1.89 2.13
N PHE A 41 -15.39 2.76 3.07
CA PHE A 41 -14.06 2.76 3.68
C PHE A 41 -13.79 1.49 4.49
N LEU A 42 -14.75 1.09 5.34
CA LEU A 42 -14.69 -0.16 6.11
C LEU A 42 -14.65 -1.39 5.21
N TRP A 43 -15.43 -1.41 4.12
CA TRP A 43 -15.42 -2.49 3.15
C TRP A 43 -14.07 -2.66 2.48
N ASN A 44 -13.45 -1.56 2.07
CA ASN A 44 -12.10 -1.57 1.49
C ASN A 44 -11.03 -2.00 2.50
N ALA A 45 -11.12 -1.51 3.74
CA ALA A 45 -10.20 -1.89 4.81
C ALA A 45 -10.34 -3.38 5.15
N PHE A 46 -11.57 -3.89 5.24
CA PHE A 46 -11.85 -5.29 5.52
C PHE A 46 -11.43 -6.20 4.38
N GLY A 47 -11.62 -5.77 3.12
CA GLY A 47 -11.14 -6.49 1.94
C GLY A 47 -9.61 -6.65 1.96
N ARG A 48 -8.87 -5.59 2.27
CA ARG A 48 -7.40 -5.64 2.42
C ARG A 48 -6.98 -6.57 3.56
N TYR A 49 -7.61 -6.46 4.72
CA TYR A 49 -7.32 -7.32 5.86
C TYR A 49 -7.53 -8.81 5.55
N ARG A 50 -8.62 -9.16 4.85
CA ARG A 50 -8.88 -10.53 4.39
C ARG A 50 -7.80 -11.04 3.43
N THR A 51 -7.42 -10.20 2.48
CA THR A 51 -6.40 -10.56 1.48
C THR A 51 -5.04 -10.80 2.14
N GLU A 52 -4.61 -9.89 3.04
CA GLU A 52 -3.35 -10.05 3.78
C GLU A 52 -3.35 -11.30 4.66
N ARG A 53 -4.47 -11.60 5.31
CA ARG A 53 -4.60 -12.80 6.14
C ARG A 53 -4.62 -14.10 5.32
N ALA A 54 -5.16 -14.06 4.11
CA ALA A 54 -5.20 -15.21 3.19
C ALA A 54 -3.82 -15.51 2.59
N LEU A 55 -2.93 -14.51 2.47
CA LEU A 55 -1.58 -14.69 1.97
C LEU A 55 -0.66 -15.43 2.96
N GLY A 56 -1.02 -15.47 4.25
CA GLY A 56 -0.22 -16.15 5.27
C GLY A 56 1.13 -15.47 5.55
N PRO A 57 2.04 -16.17 6.22
CA PRO A 57 3.37 -15.64 6.49
C PRO A 57 4.19 -15.55 5.20
N TYR A 58 4.93 -14.44 5.07
CA TYR A 58 5.87 -14.22 3.97
C TYR A 58 7.22 -14.83 4.34
N THR A 59 7.73 -15.71 3.47
CA THR A 59 9.10 -16.21 3.56
C THR A 59 9.94 -15.51 2.49
N TYR A 60 10.98 -14.80 2.94
CA TYR A 60 11.91 -14.13 2.05
C TYR A 60 13.19 -14.93 1.95
N ARG A 61 13.60 -15.29 0.74
CA ARG A 61 14.88 -15.91 0.47
C ARG A 61 15.69 -15.04 -0.48
N PHE A 62 16.84 -14.60 -0.01
CA PHE A 62 17.78 -13.80 -0.79
C PHE A 62 18.85 -14.69 -1.35
N ALA A 63 19.03 -14.68 -2.67
CA ALA A 63 20.05 -15.42 -3.35
C ALA A 63 20.89 -14.50 -4.25
N HIS A 64 21.95 -15.04 -4.83
CA HIS A 64 22.85 -14.30 -5.70
C HIS A 64 22.13 -13.72 -6.93
N ASP A 65 21.13 -14.38 -7.43
CA ASP A 65 20.39 -14.05 -8.65
C ASP A 65 19.15 -13.17 -8.38
N GLY A 66 18.64 -13.11 -7.13
CA GLY A 66 17.46 -12.32 -6.82
C GLY A 66 16.85 -12.55 -5.45
N VAL A 67 15.64 -12.05 -5.31
CA VAL A 67 14.77 -12.17 -4.13
C VAL A 67 13.61 -13.10 -4.46
N TYR A 68 13.43 -14.10 -3.64
CA TYR A 68 12.33 -15.06 -3.70
C TYR A 68 11.39 -14.74 -2.55
N ILE A 69 10.13 -14.54 -2.88
CA ILE A 69 9.06 -14.25 -1.93
C ILE A 69 8.04 -15.37 -2.04
N GLU A 70 7.99 -16.19 -1.02
CA GLU A 70 7.10 -17.34 -0.93
C GLU A 70 5.99 -17.04 0.06
N THR A 71 4.76 -17.28 -0.35
CA THR A 71 3.56 -17.20 0.48
C THR A 71 2.75 -18.50 0.30
N ALA A 72 1.72 -18.70 1.12
CA ALA A 72 0.87 -19.90 1.01
C ALA A 72 0.21 -20.07 -0.37
N THR A 73 0.09 -19.01 -1.16
CA THR A 73 -0.66 -19.02 -2.44
C THR A 73 0.11 -18.49 -3.64
N ILE A 74 1.23 -17.79 -3.43
CA ILE A 74 1.94 -17.09 -4.50
C ILE A 74 3.44 -17.18 -4.25
N ASP A 75 4.17 -17.59 -5.30
CA ASP A 75 5.62 -17.54 -5.35
C ASP A 75 6.05 -16.45 -6.32
N VAL A 76 6.80 -15.48 -5.84
CA VAL A 76 7.32 -14.39 -6.65
C VAL A 76 8.83 -14.42 -6.66
N THR A 77 9.41 -14.58 -7.85
CA THR A 77 10.84 -14.45 -8.06
C THR A 77 11.17 -13.12 -8.69
N ARG A 78 12.04 -12.34 -8.04
CA ARG A 78 12.53 -11.05 -8.55
C ARG A 78 14.03 -11.11 -8.72
N ARG A 79 14.50 -11.09 -9.95
CA ARG A 79 15.92 -10.98 -10.26
C ARG A 79 16.44 -9.58 -9.93
N TRP A 80 17.67 -9.46 -9.44
CA TRP A 80 18.28 -8.18 -9.07
C TRP A 80 18.23 -7.12 -10.17
N PRO A 81 18.45 -7.42 -11.46
CA PRO A 81 18.32 -6.42 -12.53
C PRO A 81 16.92 -5.80 -12.65
N GLY A 82 15.89 -6.48 -12.14
CA GLY A 82 14.52 -5.96 -12.06
C GLY A 82 14.21 -5.15 -10.80
N VAL A 83 15.17 -5.07 -9.86
CA VAL A 83 15.04 -4.25 -8.64
C VAL A 83 15.60 -2.86 -8.93
N VAL A 84 14.76 -1.84 -8.75
CA VAL A 84 15.13 -0.43 -9.02
C VAL A 84 16.00 0.16 -7.92
N ARG A 85 15.66 -0.18 -6.66
CA ARG A 85 16.33 0.37 -5.49
C ARG A 85 16.16 -0.55 -4.28
N VAL A 86 17.17 -0.59 -3.44
CA VAL A 86 17.10 -1.16 -2.09
C VAL A 86 17.45 -0.07 -1.09
N ARG A 87 16.61 0.13 -0.08
CA ARG A 87 16.80 1.18 0.94
C ARG A 87 16.53 0.62 2.33
N LYS A 88 17.49 0.82 3.22
CA LYS A 88 17.31 0.63 4.67
C LYS A 88 16.72 1.90 5.28
N ASN A 89 15.70 1.75 6.10
CA ASN A 89 15.12 2.84 6.86
C ASN A 89 14.85 2.35 8.29
N GLY A 90 15.56 2.92 9.28
CA GLY A 90 15.40 2.67 10.71
C GLY A 90 15.03 1.23 11.12
N VAL A 91 13.80 0.83 10.87
CA VAL A 91 13.23 -0.46 11.29
C VAL A 91 12.88 -1.40 10.14
N MET A 92 12.97 -0.94 8.89
CA MET A 92 12.54 -1.67 7.69
C MET A 92 13.61 -1.66 6.60
N LEU A 93 13.66 -2.75 5.84
CA LEU A 93 14.37 -2.85 4.56
C LEU A 93 13.32 -2.81 3.43
N HIS A 94 13.45 -1.86 2.53
CA HIS A 94 12.55 -1.68 1.40
C HIS A 94 13.23 -2.13 0.11
N VAL A 95 12.63 -3.09 -0.58
CA VAL A 95 13.08 -3.58 -1.90
C VAL A 95 12.10 -3.07 -2.95
N TYR A 96 12.52 -2.12 -3.77
CA TYR A 96 11.67 -1.49 -4.78
C TYR A 96 11.74 -2.24 -6.10
N ALA A 97 10.65 -2.90 -6.48
CA ALA A 97 10.49 -3.49 -7.80
C ALA A 97 10.08 -2.45 -8.85
N MET A 98 9.41 -1.37 -8.42
CA MET A 98 9.01 -0.23 -9.24
C MET A 98 9.23 1.05 -8.45
N LYS A 99 9.20 2.21 -9.15
CA LYS A 99 9.42 3.52 -8.52
C LYS A 99 8.56 3.76 -7.26
N ASN A 100 7.31 3.27 -7.27
CA ASN A 100 6.31 3.52 -6.22
C ASN A 100 5.85 2.25 -5.50
N ARG A 101 6.47 1.09 -5.76
CA ARG A 101 6.08 -0.18 -5.14
C ARG A 101 7.29 -0.87 -4.54
N ALA A 102 7.26 -1.00 -3.22
CA ALA A 102 8.29 -1.67 -2.45
C ALA A 102 7.71 -2.81 -1.62
N ASP A 103 8.46 -3.88 -1.53
CA ASP A 103 8.27 -4.91 -0.51
C ASP A 103 9.06 -4.46 0.73
N SER A 104 8.37 -4.39 1.87
CA SER A 104 8.92 -3.89 3.13
C SER A 104 9.15 -5.04 4.10
N ILE A 105 10.39 -5.24 4.50
CA ILE A 105 10.83 -6.35 5.33
C ILE A 105 11.29 -5.77 6.68
N PRO A 106 10.68 -6.17 7.81
CA PRO A 106 11.12 -5.73 9.12
C PRO A 106 12.55 -6.18 9.41
N LEU A 107 13.42 -5.27 9.84
CA LEU A 107 14.82 -5.61 10.18
C LEU A 107 14.92 -6.66 11.28
N ARG A 108 13.96 -6.68 12.21
CA ARG A 108 13.87 -7.68 13.27
C ARG A 108 13.62 -9.12 12.77
N ALA A 109 13.14 -9.29 11.54
CA ALA A 109 12.93 -10.59 10.93
C ALA A 109 14.17 -11.12 10.22
N LEU A 110 15.20 -10.29 10.07
CA LEU A 110 16.47 -10.67 9.44
C LEU A 110 17.47 -11.14 10.51
N PRO A 111 18.29 -12.13 10.18
CA PRO A 111 19.38 -12.55 11.08
C PRO A 111 20.43 -11.44 11.23
N PRO A 112 21.24 -11.47 12.28
CA PRO A 112 22.37 -10.53 12.45
C PRO A 112 23.28 -10.56 11.20
N GLY A 113 23.64 -9.38 10.68
CA GLY A 113 24.42 -9.27 9.43
C GLY A 113 23.64 -9.50 8.15
N GLY A 114 22.35 -9.88 8.23
CA GLY A 114 21.52 -10.16 7.04
C GLY A 114 21.28 -8.94 6.17
N VAL A 115 21.19 -7.76 6.77
CA VAL A 115 21.01 -6.50 6.02
C VAL A 115 22.22 -6.21 5.14
N GLU A 116 23.43 -6.29 5.71
CA GLU A 116 24.68 -6.04 5.00
C GLU A 116 24.87 -7.04 3.86
N LEU A 117 24.52 -8.30 4.10
CA LEU A 117 24.55 -9.35 3.07
C LEU A 117 23.58 -9.02 1.92
N ILE A 118 22.34 -8.63 2.22
CA ILE A 118 21.35 -8.26 1.21
C ILE A 118 21.82 -7.06 0.40
N LEU A 119 22.33 -6.00 1.04
CA LEU A 119 22.86 -4.83 0.36
C LEU A 119 24.04 -5.20 -0.57
N LYS A 120 24.93 -6.09 -0.12
CA LYS A 120 26.04 -6.60 -0.92
C LYS A 120 25.53 -7.42 -2.13
N LEU A 121 24.59 -8.31 -1.94
CA LEU A 121 23.97 -9.09 -3.02
C LEU A 121 23.26 -8.18 -4.03
N ALA A 122 22.50 -7.19 -3.58
CA ALA A 122 21.82 -6.22 -4.42
C ALA A 122 22.82 -5.39 -5.25
N SER A 123 23.91 -4.93 -4.64
CA SER A 123 24.98 -4.22 -5.32
C SER A 123 25.67 -5.08 -6.38
N ALA A 124 26.01 -6.31 -6.02
CA ALA A 124 26.62 -7.28 -6.96
C ALA A 124 25.65 -7.67 -8.10
N GLY A 125 24.35 -7.71 -7.81
CA GLY A 125 23.28 -8.01 -8.78
C GLY A 125 22.92 -6.86 -9.72
N GLY A 126 23.58 -5.70 -9.62
CA GLY A 126 23.39 -4.57 -10.54
C GLY A 126 22.22 -3.64 -10.17
N VAL A 127 21.76 -3.65 -8.93
CA VAL A 127 20.77 -2.68 -8.45
C VAL A 127 21.36 -1.28 -8.49
N LYS A 128 20.69 -0.34 -9.19
CA LYS A 128 21.22 1.01 -9.46
C LYS A 128 21.38 1.88 -8.22
N LYS A 129 20.54 1.65 -7.20
CA LYS A 129 20.50 2.49 -6.02
C LYS A 129 20.37 1.64 -4.75
N VAL A 130 21.47 1.53 -4.01
CA VAL A 130 21.54 0.80 -2.75
C VAL A 130 21.87 1.82 -1.64
N GLU A 131 20.95 1.99 -0.68
CA GLU A 131 21.05 2.94 0.42
C GLU A 131 21.01 2.15 1.74
N GLY A 132 22.10 2.18 2.46
CA GLY A 132 22.27 1.52 3.77
C GLY A 132 22.24 2.47 4.93
#